data_388c132bac375a03a552b1e55c093420
#
_entry.id   388c132bac375a03a552b1e55c093420
#
_cell.length_a   1.000
_cell.length_b   1.000
_cell.length_c   1.000
_cell.angle_alpha   90.00
_cell.angle_beta   90.00
_cell.angle_gamma   90.00
#
_symmetry.space_group_name_H-M   'P 1'
#
loop_
_entity.id
_entity.type
_entity.pdbx_description
1 polymer ?
#
loop_
_entity_poly.entity_id
_entity_poly.type
_entity_poly.pdbx_seq_one_letter_code
_entity_poly.pdbx_strand_id
1 'polypeptide(L)'
;MIIDSTDKKLLGLLQEDANISTSALADKLHISQSPCWRRINRLEEQGIIQKRVAVLDREALGMSVVVFATVNLTQTGRQNLIEFEQMIKGHPEVLECYTMTGIWDYVLKIVTRDVRHYEDFVRNTLSASDLIREL
;
A
#
# COMPACT_ATOMS: atom_id res chain seq x y z
N MET A 1 5.72 -20.82 11.17
CA MET A 1 6.12 -20.94 9.75
C MET A 1 7.58 -20.59 9.60
N ILE A 2 8.34 -21.43 8.89
CA ILE A 2 9.78 -21.20 8.71
C ILE A 2 9.99 -20.78 7.25
N ILE A 3 10.48 -19.54 7.05
CA ILE A 3 10.98 -19.03 5.76
C ILE A 3 12.48 -19.33 5.76
N ASP A 4 12.92 -20.20 4.86
CA ASP A 4 14.34 -20.53 4.73
C ASP A 4 15.13 -19.52 3.87
N SER A 5 16.44 -19.71 3.74
CA SER A 5 17.30 -18.81 2.98
C SER A 5 16.96 -18.78 1.48
N THR A 6 16.48 -19.89 0.94
CA THR A 6 16.05 -19.99 -0.47
C THR A 6 14.75 -19.22 -0.68
N ASP A 7 13.79 -19.32 0.24
CA ASP A 7 12.54 -18.52 0.20
C ASP A 7 12.85 -17.02 0.24
N LYS A 8 13.78 -16.57 1.09
CA LYS A 8 14.18 -15.16 1.15
C LYS A 8 14.77 -14.67 -0.17
N LYS A 9 15.64 -15.45 -0.80
CA LYS A 9 16.18 -15.11 -2.12
C LYS A 9 15.11 -15.09 -3.19
N LEU A 10 14.20 -16.07 -3.19
CA LEU A 10 13.06 -16.14 -4.10
C LEU A 10 12.17 -14.88 -3.98
N LEU A 11 11.80 -14.52 -2.75
CA LEU A 11 10.99 -13.33 -2.49
C LEU A 11 11.70 -12.04 -2.94
N GLY A 12 13.02 -11.93 -2.71
CA GLY A 12 13.80 -10.80 -3.19
C GLY A 12 13.77 -10.65 -4.71
N LEU A 13 13.94 -11.75 -5.45
CA LEU A 13 13.86 -11.75 -6.92
C LEU A 13 12.45 -11.38 -7.43
N LEU A 14 11.39 -11.86 -6.78
CA LEU A 14 10.01 -11.50 -7.11
C LEU A 14 9.68 -10.04 -6.79
N GLN A 15 10.30 -9.45 -5.78
CA GLN A 15 10.16 -8.01 -5.49
C GLN A 15 10.82 -7.13 -6.56
N GLU A 16 11.90 -7.61 -7.20
CA GLU A 16 12.56 -6.90 -8.30
C GLU A 16 11.77 -7.05 -9.61
N ASP A 17 11.30 -8.25 -9.92
CA ASP A 17 10.51 -8.55 -11.12
C ASP A 17 9.49 -9.66 -10.82
N ALA A 18 8.24 -9.27 -10.63
CA ALA A 18 7.14 -10.21 -10.38
C ALA A 18 6.75 -11.02 -11.63
N ASN A 19 7.18 -10.61 -12.83
CA ASN A 19 6.89 -11.29 -14.10
C ASN A 19 7.94 -12.34 -14.49
N ILE A 20 8.99 -12.51 -13.69
CA ILE A 20 10.02 -13.54 -13.94
C ILE A 20 9.36 -14.92 -14.04
N SER A 21 9.73 -15.70 -15.06
CA SER A 21 9.24 -17.07 -15.22
C SER A 21 9.74 -17.98 -14.09
N THR A 22 8.98 -19.02 -13.78
CA THR A 22 9.40 -20.04 -12.80
C THR A 22 10.72 -20.68 -13.21
N SER A 23 10.92 -20.91 -14.53
CA SER A 23 12.18 -21.45 -15.07
C SER A 23 13.36 -20.52 -14.79
N ALA A 24 13.26 -19.23 -15.11
CA ALA A 24 14.32 -18.26 -14.88
C ALA A 24 14.59 -18.06 -13.38
N LEU A 25 13.55 -18.07 -12.56
CA LEU A 25 13.67 -17.98 -11.10
C LEU A 25 14.39 -19.19 -10.51
N ALA A 26 14.03 -20.39 -10.96
CA ALA A 26 14.68 -21.64 -10.56
C ALA A 26 16.18 -21.65 -10.92
N ASP A 27 16.53 -21.19 -12.12
CA ASP A 27 17.93 -21.07 -12.57
C ASP A 27 18.72 -20.10 -11.65
N LYS A 28 18.14 -18.94 -11.33
CA LYS A 28 18.78 -17.97 -10.41
C LYS A 28 18.95 -18.50 -8.99
N LEU A 29 18.08 -19.40 -8.57
CA LEU A 29 18.11 -20.01 -7.25
C LEU A 29 18.92 -21.33 -7.23
N HIS A 30 19.40 -21.79 -8.37
CA HIS A 30 20.10 -23.08 -8.53
C HIS A 30 19.28 -24.27 -8.02
N ILE A 31 17.97 -24.28 -8.30
CA ILE A 31 17.06 -25.37 -7.99
C ILE A 31 16.26 -25.78 -9.23
N SER A 32 15.60 -26.93 -9.18
CA SER A 32 14.71 -27.40 -10.24
C SER A 32 13.40 -26.59 -10.26
N GLN A 33 12.72 -26.55 -11.41
CA GLN A 33 11.49 -25.79 -11.59
C GLN A 33 10.36 -26.24 -10.64
N SER A 34 10.18 -27.54 -10.49
CA SER A 34 9.11 -28.10 -9.67
C SER A 34 9.19 -27.70 -8.19
N PRO A 35 10.35 -27.82 -7.50
CA PRO A 35 10.51 -27.27 -6.16
C PRO A 35 10.33 -25.76 -6.11
N CYS A 36 10.77 -25.00 -7.12
CA CYS A 36 10.58 -23.55 -7.19
C CYS A 36 9.10 -23.20 -7.23
N TRP A 37 8.33 -23.82 -8.10
CA TRP A 37 6.89 -23.64 -8.21
C TRP A 37 6.15 -23.95 -6.89
N ARG A 38 6.51 -25.07 -6.24
CA ARG A 38 5.93 -25.42 -4.93
C ARG A 38 6.20 -24.39 -3.86
N ARG A 39 7.40 -23.78 -3.84
CA ARG A 39 7.73 -22.71 -2.91
C ARG A 39 6.89 -21.47 -3.16
N ILE A 40 6.74 -21.05 -4.42
CA ILE A 40 5.90 -19.90 -4.80
C ILE A 40 4.47 -20.12 -4.31
N ASN A 41 3.85 -21.24 -4.67
CA ASN A 41 2.49 -21.55 -4.28
C ASN A 41 2.30 -21.56 -2.75
N ARG A 42 3.23 -22.18 -2.03
CA ARG A 42 3.17 -22.17 -0.57
C ARG A 42 3.23 -20.76 0.00
N LEU A 43 4.08 -19.89 -0.53
CA LEU A 43 4.21 -18.51 -0.08
C LEU A 43 2.97 -17.66 -0.42
N GLU A 44 2.31 -17.95 -1.53
CA GLU A 44 1.01 -17.36 -1.91
C GLU A 44 -0.10 -17.86 -1.00
N GLU A 45 -0.25 -19.15 -0.81
CA GLU A 45 -1.27 -19.76 0.06
C GLU A 45 -1.15 -19.29 1.52
N GLN A 46 0.07 -19.06 1.98
CA GLN A 46 0.36 -18.56 3.33
C GLN A 46 0.21 -17.03 3.45
N GLY A 47 -0.13 -16.33 2.36
CA GLY A 47 -0.32 -14.89 2.33
C GLY A 47 0.95 -14.05 2.48
N ILE A 48 2.15 -14.66 2.34
CA ILE A 48 3.42 -13.92 2.33
C ILE A 48 3.53 -13.14 1.03
N ILE A 49 3.22 -13.77 -0.09
CA ILE A 49 2.98 -13.09 -1.36
C ILE A 49 1.49 -12.76 -1.38
N GLN A 50 1.14 -11.53 -1.06
CA GLN A 50 -0.25 -11.11 -0.99
C GLN A 50 -0.88 -10.91 -2.37
N LYS A 51 -0.15 -10.27 -3.28
CA LYS A 51 -0.58 -9.99 -4.65
C LYS A 51 0.60 -9.55 -5.52
N ARG A 52 0.38 -9.59 -6.82
CA ARG A 52 1.28 -9.01 -7.82
C ARG A 52 0.54 -7.87 -8.49
N VAL A 53 1.16 -6.71 -8.59
CA VAL A 53 0.55 -5.50 -9.14
C VAL A 53 1.47 -4.83 -10.15
N ALA A 54 0.88 -4.15 -11.14
CA ALA A 54 1.62 -3.24 -12.00
C ALA A 54 1.89 -1.93 -11.24
N VAL A 55 3.12 -1.44 -11.30
CA VAL A 55 3.47 -0.10 -10.87
C VAL A 55 3.33 0.83 -12.06
N LEU A 56 2.48 1.84 -11.94
CA LEU A 56 2.15 2.76 -13.03
C LEU A 56 2.90 4.08 -12.86
N ASP A 57 3.25 4.71 -13.99
CA ASP A 57 3.75 6.07 -14.01
C ASP A 57 2.57 7.03 -13.81
N ARG A 58 2.45 7.60 -12.61
CA ARG A 58 1.36 8.49 -12.25
C ARG A 58 1.37 9.79 -13.05
N GLU A 59 2.55 10.31 -13.43
CA GLU A 59 2.66 11.55 -14.21
C GLU A 59 2.16 11.33 -15.65
N ALA A 60 2.53 10.21 -16.26
CA ALA A 60 2.01 9.80 -17.56
C ALA A 60 0.49 9.63 -17.55
N LEU A 61 -0.10 9.27 -16.41
CA LEU A 61 -1.55 9.17 -16.20
C LEU A 61 -2.22 10.49 -15.77
N GLY A 62 -1.47 11.61 -15.75
CA GLY A 62 -2.01 12.91 -15.37
C GLY A 62 -2.25 13.10 -13.87
N MET A 63 -1.70 12.23 -13.02
CA MET A 63 -1.79 12.32 -11.56
C MET A 63 -0.54 12.99 -10.98
N SER A 64 -0.38 14.30 -11.25
CA SER A 64 0.88 15.01 -11.01
C SER A 64 1.09 15.48 -9.57
N VAL A 65 0.03 15.57 -8.76
CA VAL A 65 0.10 16.10 -7.39
C VAL A 65 0.12 14.97 -6.38
N VAL A 66 1.15 14.94 -5.54
CA VAL A 66 1.27 14.06 -4.37
C VAL A 66 1.35 14.93 -3.13
N VAL A 67 0.48 14.67 -2.16
CA VAL A 67 0.45 15.36 -0.89
C VAL A 67 0.53 14.36 0.26
N PHE A 68 1.35 14.66 1.25
CA PHE A 68 1.35 13.98 2.53
C PHE A 68 0.61 14.88 3.53
N ALA A 69 -0.62 14.50 3.85
CA ALA A 69 -1.47 15.24 4.78
C ALA A 69 -1.44 14.58 6.16
N THR A 70 -1.10 15.34 7.18
CA THR A 70 -1.19 14.90 8.57
C THR A 70 -2.60 15.19 9.12
N VAL A 71 -3.12 14.28 9.92
CA VAL A 71 -4.50 14.36 10.42
C VAL A 71 -4.53 14.12 11.91
N ASN A 72 -5.28 14.98 12.62
CA ASN A 72 -5.70 14.74 13.99
C ASN A 72 -7.19 14.50 14.05
N LEU A 73 -7.60 13.47 14.80
CA LEU A 73 -9.01 13.15 15.00
C LEU A 73 -9.61 13.97 16.14
N THR A 74 -10.92 14.16 16.07
CA THR A 74 -11.69 14.82 17.14
C THR A 74 -11.61 14.02 18.43
N GLN A 75 -11.64 12.71 18.34
CA GLN A 75 -11.50 11.77 19.45
C GLN A 75 -10.64 10.58 19.01
N THR A 76 -9.77 10.11 19.90
CA THR A 76 -8.81 9.01 19.63
C THR A 76 -9.27 7.65 20.15
N GLY A 77 -10.55 7.50 20.50
CA GLY A 77 -11.13 6.22 20.92
C GLY A 77 -11.08 5.19 19.77
N ARG A 78 -10.96 3.89 20.13
CA ARG A 78 -10.84 2.79 19.16
C ARG A 78 -11.91 2.83 18.07
N GLN A 79 -13.14 3.16 18.41
CA GLN A 79 -14.25 3.24 17.46
C GLN A 79 -14.02 4.34 16.42
N ASN A 80 -13.57 5.51 16.85
CA ASN A 80 -13.28 6.63 15.96
C ASN A 80 -12.12 6.34 15.00
N LEU A 81 -11.10 5.62 15.46
CA LEU A 81 -9.99 5.15 14.60
C LEU A 81 -10.51 4.22 13.51
N ILE A 82 -11.35 3.25 13.85
CA ILE A 82 -11.95 2.31 12.89
C ILE A 82 -12.84 3.06 11.87
N GLU A 83 -13.68 3.97 12.32
CA GLU A 83 -14.57 4.76 11.46
C GLU A 83 -13.77 5.64 10.49
N PHE A 84 -12.72 6.30 10.97
CA PHE A 84 -11.82 7.09 10.13
C PHE A 84 -11.13 6.22 9.07
N GLU A 85 -10.56 5.09 9.47
CA GLU A 85 -9.88 4.18 8.53
C GLU A 85 -10.83 3.61 7.47
N GLN A 86 -12.08 3.30 7.84
CA GLN A 86 -13.11 2.87 6.90
C GLN A 86 -13.52 3.98 5.94
N MET A 87 -13.69 5.20 6.44
CA MET A 87 -13.99 6.37 5.61
C MET A 87 -12.88 6.58 4.57
N ILE A 88 -11.62 6.59 5.00
CA ILE A 88 -10.48 6.84 4.12
C ILE A 88 -10.34 5.77 3.03
N LYS A 89 -10.58 4.49 3.35
CA LYS A 89 -10.52 3.39 2.37
C LYS A 89 -11.51 3.54 1.20
N GLY A 90 -12.58 4.29 1.38
CA GLY A 90 -13.57 4.55 0.33
C GLY A 90 -13.13 5.57 -0.73
N HIS A 91 -11.99 6.25 -0.53
CA HIS A 91 -11.53 7.34 -1.40
C HIS A 91 -10.31 6.93 -2.22
N PRO A 92 -10.44 6.86 -3.57
CA PRO A 92 -9.33 6.46 -4.44
C PRO A 92 -8.16 7.46 -4.45
N GLU A 93 -8.39 8.70 -4.06
CA GLU A 93 -7.36 9.73 -3.92
C GLU A 93 -6.34 9.37 -2.83
N VAL A 94 -6.74 8.61 -1.81
CA VAL A 94 -5.85 8.19 -0.71
C VAL A 94 -5.24 6.85 -1.04
N LEU A 95 -3.94 6.85 -1.36
CA LEU A 95 -3.19 5.64 -1.69
C LEU A 95 -2.71 4.90 -0.44
N GLU A 96 -2.33 5.63 0.59
CA GLU A 96 -1.73 5.08 1.80
C GLU A 96 -2.21 5.87 3.01
N CYS A 97 -2.40 5.18 4.14
CA CYS A 97 -2.77 5.75 5.43
C CYS A 97 -1.95 5.06 6.51
N TYR A 98 -1.19 5.85 7.29
CA TYR A 98 -0.34 5.34 8.36
C TYR A 98 -0.68 6.00 9.68
N THR A 99 -0.76 5.20 10.74
CA THR A 99 -0.83 5.69 12.12
C THR A 99 0.49 6.33 12.51
N MET A 100 0.43 7.46 13.17
CA MET A 100 1.61 8.18 13.64
C MET A 100 1.71 8.15 15.17
N THR A 101 2.91 8.36 15.66
CA THR A 101 3.20 8.66 17.07
C THR A 101 3.60 10.13 17.20
N GLY A 102 3.25 10.76 18.31
CA GLY A 102 3.52 12.18 18.56
C GLY A 102 2.26 13.03 18.48
N ILE A 103 2.37 14.20 17.85
CA ILE A 103 1.29 15.20 17.82
C ILE A 103 0.19 14.94 16.78
N TRP A 104 0.45 14.09 15.78
CA TRP A 104 -0.48 13.73 14.73
C TRP A 104 -0.93 12.28 14.89
N ASP A 105 -2.20 12.01 14.59
CA ASP A 105 -2.76 10.65 14.66
C ASP A 105 -2.47 9.84 13.40
N TYR A 106 -2.55 10.47 12.23
CA TYR A 106 -2.34 9.82 10.93
C TYR A 106 -1.56 10.69 9.95
N VAL A 107 -0.90 10.03 8.99
CA VAL A 107 -0.46 10.64 7.73
C VAL A 107 -1.09 9.90 6.56
N LEU A 108 -1.62 10.68 5.62
CA LEU A 108 -2.22 10.20 4.37
C LEU A 108 -1.32 10.55 3.20
N LYS A 109 -1.12 9.59 2.28
CA LYS A 109 -0.55 9.89 0.97
C LYS A 109 -1.69 10.03 -0.03
N ILE A 110 -1.88 11.24 -0.51
CA ILE A 110 -2.97 11.63 -1.40
C ILE A 110 -2.39 11.94 -2.77
N VAL A 111 -3.01 11.41 -3.83
CA VAL A 111 -2.63 11.64 -5.21
C VAL A 111 -3.83 12.21 -5.98
N THR A 112 -3.62 13.34 -6.66
CA THR A 112 -4.64 14.02 -7.44
C THR A 112 -4.08 14.51 -8.77
N ARG A 113 -4.97 14.87 -9.70
CA ARG A 113 -4.58 15.39 -11.02
C ARG A 113 -3.88 16.74 -10.92
N ASP A 114 -4.43 17.62 -10.08
CA ASP A 114 -3.99 18.99 -9.89
C ASP A 114 -4.30 19.49 -8.48
N VAL A 115 -3.87 20.70 -8.15
CA VAL A 115 -4.09 21.32 -6.84
C VAL A 115 -5.58 21.57 -6.58
N ARG A 116 -6.34 21.93 -7.61
CA ARG A 116 -7.80 22.16 -7.47
C ARG A 116 -8.53 20.88 -7.06
N HIS A 117 -8.20 19.75 -7.69
CA HIS A 117 -8.75 18.44 -7.31
C HIS A 117 -8.40 18.11 -5.85
N TYR A 118 -7.17 18.39 -5.41
CA TYR A 118 -6.77 18.22 -4.02
C TYR A 118 -7.58 19.11 -3.06
N GLU A 119 -7.73 20.40 -3.37
CA GLU A 119 -8.53 21.33 -2.56
C GLU A 119 -10.00 20.89 -2.45
N ASP A 120 -10.60 20.45 -3.56
CA ASP A 120 -11.96 19.94 -3.60
C ASP A 120 -12.10 18.67 -2.75
N PHE A 121 -11.14 17.75 -2.85
CA PHE A 121 -11.09 16.54 -2.02
C PHE A 121 -10.99 16.88 -0.53
N VAL A 122 -10.09 17.75 -0.14
CA VAL A 122 -9.95 18.18 1.27
C VAL A 122 -11.24 18.81 1.76
N ARG A 123 -11.81 19.73 1.01
CA ARG A 123 -13.01 20.47 1.41
C ARG A 123 -14.23 19.56 1.55
N ASN A 124 -14.44 18.68 0.58
CA ASN A 124 -15.67 17.88 0.49
C ASN A 124 -15.59 16.56 1.27
N THR A 125 -14.39 16.12 1.62
CA THR A 125 -14.19 14.83 2.27
C THR A 125 -13.56 14.98 3.65
N LEU A 126 -12.35 15.50 3.72
CA LEU A 126 -11.60 15.53 4.97
C LEU A 126 -12.16 16.59 5.93
N SER A 127 -12.28 17.83 5.48
CA SER A 127 -12.78 18.94 6.31
C SER A 127 -14.29 18.87 6.57
N ALA A 128 -15.03 18.12 5.77
CA ALA A 128 -16.47 17.91 5.97
C ALA A 128 -16.76 16.80 7.00
N SER A 129 -15.76 16.04 7.42
CA SER A 129 -15.92 14.94 8.37
C SER A 129 -15.80 15.43 9.81
N ASP A 130 -16.81 15.09 10.65
CA ASP A 130 -16.78 15.36 12.09
C ASP A 130 -15.72 14.54 12.84
N LEU A 131 -15.14 13.52 12.19
CA LEU A 131 -14.05 12.71 12.75
C LEU A 131 -12.72 13.45 12.78
N ILE A 132 -12.53 14.44 11.89
CA ILE A 132 -11.27 15.16 11.74
C ILE A 132 -11.34 16.51 12.47
N ARG A 133 -10.38 16.71 13.36
CA ARG A 133 -10.21 17.98 14.09
C ARG A 133 -9.30 18.94 13.34
N GLU A 134 -8.23 18.42 12.76
CA GLU A 134 -7.14 19.21 12.20
C GLU A 134 -6.46 18.46 11.05
N LEU A 135 -6.07 19.20 10.02
CA LEU A 135 -5.29 18.75 8.85
C LEU A 135 -3.98 19.54 8.75
#